data_51b158843ae11aee50df754a7f500f6f
#
_entry.id   51b158843ae11aee50df754a7f500f6f
#
_cell.length_a   1.000
_cell.length_b   1.000
_cell.length_c   1.000
_cell.angle_alpha   90.00
_cell.angle_beta   90.00
_cell.angle_gamma   90.00
#
_symmetry.space_group_name_H-M   'P 1'
#
loop_
_entity.id
_entity.type
_entity.pdbx_description
1 polymer ?
#
loop_
_entity_poly.entity_id
_entity_poly.type
_entity_poly.pdbx_seq_one_letter_code
_entity_poly.pdbx_strand_id
1 'polypeptide(L)'
;RVRHVAAEVTGLQGGGRTVLTSAGEVGNDALVVATGGRFLKKLPGIEHAITPCEGITAAEQIRDRLRALQGGTIAVGFAGNPNEPTAVRGGPMFEFLFGIDTQLRREGRRERFELVFFNPTQEPGNRLGAQAVQHLLAEMARRGIRTHLGHKMQRFEAGKVVTEGGEFAADLILFMPGMTGNAWFDQTDLPR
;
A
#
# COMPACT_ATOMS: atom_id res chain seq x y z
N ARG A 1 -34.41 9.36 7.03
CA ARG A 1 -33.92 9.78 5.70
C ARG A 1 -32.48 10.24 5.83
N VAL A 2 -31.59 9.83 4.93
CA VAL A 2 -30.23 10.32 4.82
C VAL A 2 -30.23 11.47 3.79
N ARG A 3 -29.63 12.61 4.17
CA ARG A 3 -29.36 13.71 3.25
C ARG A 3 -27.93 13.53 2.71
N HIS A 4 -27.78 13.40 1.42
CA HIS A 4 -26.48 13.38 0.75
C HIS A 4 -26.12 14.78 0.25
N VAL A 5 -24.88 15.24 0.54
CA VAL A 5 -24.30 16.49 0.03
C VAL A 5 -23.06 16.10 -0.78
N ALA A 6 -23.15 16.23 -2.10
CA ALA A 6 -22.02 15.97 -3.00
C ALA A 6 -21.10 17.21 -3.01
N ALA A 7 -20.10 17.23 -2.11
CA ALA A 7 -19.19 18.34 -1.94
C ALA A 7 -17.84 17.87 -1.39
N GLU A 8 -16.80 18.65 -1.63
CA GLU A 8 -15.48 18.47 -1.03
C GLU A 8 -15.46 19.06 0.37
N VAL A 9 -14.94 18.34 1.36
CA VAL A 9 -14.70 18.83 2.71
C VAL A 9 -13.43 19.66 2.70
N THR A 10 -13.56 20.94 3.08
CA THR A 10 -12.44 21.90 3.10
C THR A 10 -11.95 22.23 4.49
N GLY A 11 -12.73 21.93 5.54
CA GLY A 11 -12.33 22.17 6.92
C GLY A 11 -13.44 21.89 7.94
N LEU A 12 -13.13 22.20 9.18
CA LEU A 12 -14.06 22.08 10.31
C LEU A 12 -13.99 23.34 11.17
N GLN A 13 -15.07 23.64 11.87
CA GLN A 13 -15.15 24.70 12.86
C GLN A 13 -15.87 24.23 14.11
N GLY A 14 -15.63 24.93 15.23
CA GLY A 14 -16.32 24.68 16.50
C GLY A 14 -16.10 23.26 17.04
N GLY A 15 -14.87 22.73 16.97
CA GLY A 15 -14.59 21.38 17.43
C GLY A 15 -15.31 20.30 16.64
N GLY A 16 -15.53 20.52 15.35
CA GLY A 16 -16.22 19.59 14.44
C GLY A 16 -17.75 19.79 14.38
N ARG A 17 -18.31 20.76 15.07
CA ARG A 17 -19.76 21.05 15.03
C ARG A 17 -20.24 21.59 13.68
N THR A 18 -19.35 22.17 12.91
CA THR A 18 -19.63 22.66 11.55
C THR A 18 -18.61 22.11 10.58
N VAL A 19 -19.08 21.42 9.54
CA VAL A 19 -18.26 20.93 8.43
C VAL A 19 -18.30 21.98 7.31
N LEU A 20 -17.13 22.48 6.94
CA LEU A 20 -16.97 23.39 5.80
C LEU A 20 -16.84 22.56 4.53
N THR A 21 -17.63 22.88 3.52
CA THR A 21 -17.59 22.18 2.23
C THR A 21 -17.61 23.17 1.06
N SER A 22 -17.24 22.69 -0.12
CA SER A 22 -17.33 23.45 -1.37
C SER A 22 -18.77 23.87 -1.73
N ALA A 23 -19.78 23.26 -1.10
CA ALA A 23 -21.21 23.57 -1.30
C ALA A 23 -21.85 24.34 -0.11
N GLY A 24 -21.03 24.82 0.83
CA GLY A 24 -21.50 25.55 2.01
C GLY A 24 -21.22 24.78 3.32
N GLU A 25 -21.82 25.25 4.40
CA GLU A 25 -21.61 24.73 5.74
C GLU A 25 -22.67 23.68 6.11
N VAL A 26 -22.25 22.67 6.86
CA VAL A 26 -23.14 21.62 7.38
C VAL A 26 -22.96 21.52 8.89
N GLY A 27 -23.98 21.96 9.65
CA GLY A 27 -24.02 21.80 11.10
C GLY A 27 -24.36 20.35 11.48
N ASN A 28 -23.81 19.89 12.62
CA ASN A 28 -24.06 18.54 13.14
C ASN A 28 -23.95 18.48 14.68
N ASP A 29 -24.58 17.49 15.27
CA ASP A 29 -24.49 17.18 16.71
C ASP A 29 -23.41 16.12 16.99
N ALA A 30 -23.09 15.28 15.99
CA ALA A 30 -22.03 14.28 16.04
C ALA A 30 -21.40 14.14 14.65
N LEU A 31 -20.07 14.07 14.59
CA LEU A 31 -19.30 13.99 13.35
C LEU A 31 -18.56 12.65 13.28
N VAL A 32 -18.77 11.93 12.19
CA VAL A 32 -17.93 10.78 11.82
C VAL A 32 -17.11 11.16 10.60
N VAL A 33 -15.80 11.20 10.77
CA VAL A 33 -14.87 11.47 9.66
C VAL A 33 -14.36 10.16 9.08
N ALA A 34 -14.74 9.88 7.84
CA ALA A 34 -14.40 8.64 7.13
C ALA A 34 -13.80 8.95 5.74
N THR A 35 -13.01 10.02 5.64
CA THR A 35 -12.43 10.52 4.38
C THR A 35 -11.22 9.75 3.88
N GLY A 36 -10.86 8.65 4.57
CA GLY A 36 -9.70 7.84 4.23
C GLY A 36 -8.37 8.54 4.53
N GLY A 37 -7.30 7.97 4.03
CA GLY A 37 -5.94 8.49 4.15
C GLY A 37 -5.26 8.60 2.80
N ARG A 38 -4.04 9.12 2.82
CA ARG A 38 -3.15 9.22 1.65
C ARG A 38 -1.87 8.41 1.86
N PHE A 39 -1.28 7.94 0.79
CA PHE A 39 0.01 7.26 0.83
C PHE A 39 1.18 8.25 0.92
N LEU A 40 2.19 7.90 1.71
CA LEU A 40 3.43 8.68 1.86
C LEU A 40 4.40 8.35 0.72
N LYS A 41 4.32 9.05 -0.38
CA LYS A 41 5.18 8.87 -1.55
C LYS A 41 6.48 9.68 -1.48
N LYS A 42 7.19 9.60 -0.34
CA LYS A 42 8.43 10.35 -0.12
C LYS A 42 9.69 9.53 -0.38
N LEU A 43 9.57 8.23 -0.63
CA LEU A 43 10.72 7.37 -0.91
C LEU A 43 11.31 7.75 -2.27
N PRO A 44 12.65 7.96 -2.36
CA PRO A 44 13.31 8.27 -3.63
C PRO A 44 13.01 7.20 -4.69
N GLY A 45 12.66 7.62 -5.90
CA GLY A 45 12.32 6.71 -7.00
C GLY A 45 10.98 6.00 -6.87
N ILE A 46 10.07 6.49 -6.00
CA ILE A 46 8.73 5.88 -5.81
C ILE A 46 7.93 5.81 -7.12
N GLU A 47 8.25 6.64 -8.11
CA GLU A 47 7.66 6.62 -9.46
C GLU A 47 7.98 5.36 -10.26
N HIS A 48 9.02 4.60 -9.88
CA HIS A 48 9.34 3.31 -10.49
C HIS A 48 8.48 2.16 -9.92
N ALA A 49 7.73 2.41 -8.84
CA ALA A 49 6.82 1.45 -8.24
C ALA A 49 5.37 1.84 -8.48
N ILE A 50 4.51 0.85 -8.70
CA ILE A 50 3.06 1.06 -8.74
C ILE A 50 2.53 0.83 -7.33
N THR A 51 1.79 1.81 -6.80
CA THR A 51 1.08 1.65 -5.51
C THR A 51 -0.29 1.02 -5.77
N PRO A 52 -0.53 -0.23 -5.39
CA PRO A 52 -1.88 -0.81 -5.44
C PRO A 52 -2.86 -0.03 -4.57
N CYS A 53 -4.14 -0.14 -4.85
CA CYS A 53 -5.21 0.58 -4.13
C CYS A 53 -5.27 2.10 -4.36
N GLU A 54 -4.60 2.62 -5.38
CA GLU A 54 -4.77 4.02 -5.83
C GLU A 54 -5.84 4.16 -6.91
N GLY A 55 -6.77 3.25 -6.96
CA GLY A 55 -7.91 3.31 -7.88
C GLY A 55 -7.72 2.49 -9.15
N ILE A 56 -8.63 2.71 -10.09
CA ILE A 56 -8.75 1.90 -11.32
C ILE A 56 -7.49 2.01 -12.19
N THR A 57 -6.97 3.22 -12.36
CA THR A 57 -5.79 3.47 -13.20
C THR A 57 -4.57 2.67 -12.73
N ALA A 58 -4.32 2.61 -11.41
CA ALA A 58 -3.23 1.80 -10.87
C ALA A 58 -3.45 0.29 -11.12
N ALA A 59 -4.69 -0.18 -10.95
CA ALA A 59 -5.04 -1.58 -11.22
C ALA A 59 -4.85 -1.93 -12.71
N GLU A 60 -5.23 -1.05 -13.61
CA GLU A 60 -5.02 -1.22 -15.05
C GLU A 60 -3.53 -1.23 -15.41
N GLN A 61 -2.73 -0.33 -14.85
CA GLN A 61 -1.27 -0.34 -15.02
C GLN A 61 -0.65 -1.66 -14.56
N ILE A 62 -1.05 -2.18 -13.39
CA ILE A 62 -0.56 -3.48 -12.89
C ILE A 62 -0.92 -4.59 -13.88
N ARG A 63 -2.19 -4.66 -14.30
CA ARG A 63 -2.67 -5.65 -15.27
C ARG A 63 -1.87 -5.61 -16.56
N ASP A 64 -1.70 -4.42 -17.14
CA ASP A 64 -1.06 -4.26 -18.45
C ASP A 64 0.45 -4.52 -18.37
N ARG A 65 1.12 -4.09 -17.31
CA ARG A 65 2.52 -4.43 -17.06
C ARG A 65 2.71 -5.94 -16.89
N LEU A 66 1.88 -6.60 -16.09
CA LEU A 66 1.96 -8.04 -15.86
C LEU A 66 1.73 -8.85 -17.15
N ARG A 67 0.82 -8.38 -18.03
CA ARG A 67 0.57 -9.00 -19.33
C ARG A 67 1.72 -8.81 -20.31
N ALA A 68 2.35 -7.65 -20.30
CA ALA A 68 3.47 -7.31 -21.20
C ALA A 68 4.74 -8.09 -20.86
N LEU A 69 4.99 -8.38 -19.59
CA LEU A 69 6.16 -9.13 -19.15
C LEU A 69 6.11 -10.58 -19.65
N GLN A 70 7.20 -11.04 -20.23
CA GLN A 70 7.34 -12.44 -20.67
C GLN A 70 8.06 -13.31 -19.63
N GLY A 71 8.71 -12.70 -18.65
CA GLY A 71 9.47 -13.27 -17.55
C GLY A 71 10.15 -12.18 -16.77
N GLY A 72 10.92 -12.52 -15.76
CA GLY A 72 11.69 -11.59 -14.93
C GLY A 72 11.26 -11.60 -13.46
N THR A 73 11.61 -10.54 -12.73
CA THR A 73 11.37 -10.43 -11.29
C THR A 73 10.20 -9.49 -10.98
N ILE A 74 9.23 -9.99 -10.23
CA ILE A 74 8.12 -9.19 -9.70
C ILE A 74 8.34 -9.02 -8.19
N ALA A 75 8.57 -7.78 -7.78
CA ALA A 75 8.75 -7.41 -6.38
C ALA A 75 7.46 -6.86 -5.79
N VAL A 76 7.03 -7.40 -4.65
CA VAL A 76 5.82 -6.99 -3.95
C VAL A 76 6.18 -6.68 -2.50
N GLY A 77 5.83 -5.50 -2.02
CA GLY A 77 6.18 -5.12 -0.65
C GLY A 77 5.34 -3.97 -0.09
N PHE A 78 5.52 -3.73 1.20
CA PHE A 78 4.89 -2.59 1.86
C PHE A 78 5.76 -2.07 3.01
N ALA A 79 5.49 -0.84 3.43
CA ALA A 79 6.08 -0.26 4.64
C ALA A 79 5.02 0.49 5.46
N GLY A 80 5.32 0.74 6.73
CA GLY A 80 4.53 1.61 7.59
C GLY A 80 4.92 3.08 7.44
N ASN A 81 4.16 3.96 8.08
CA ASN A 81 4.54 5.35 8.29
C ASN A 81 5.61 5.40 9.41
N PRO A 82 6.80 5.98 9.20
CA PRO A 82 7.84 6.06 10.24
C PRO A 82 7.40 6.81 11.50
N ASN A 83 6.50 7.80 11.35
CA ASN A 83 6.00 8.62 12.46
C ASN A 83 4.75 8.01 13.10
N GLU A 84 4.08 7.07 12.44
CA GLU A 84 2.88 6.37 12.91
C GLU A 84 2.92 4.92 12.43
N PRO A 85 3.66 4.04 13.13
CA PRO A 85 3.86 2.65 12.69
C PRO A 85 2.56 1.85 12.59
N THR A 86 1.48 2.30 13.22
CA THR A 86 0.16 1.67 13.13
C THR A 86 -0.55 1.99 11.81
N ALA A 87 -0.15 3.06 11.12
CA ALA A 87 -0.72 3.48 9.83
C ALA A 87 -0.10 2.68 8.66
N VAL A 88 -0.37 1.38 8.62
CA VAL A 88 0.10 0.44 7.61
C VAL A 88 -1.04 -0.39 7.04
N ARG A 89 -0.98 -0.66 5.74
CA ARG A 89 -1.92 -1.52 5.01
C ARG A 89 -1.19 -2.66 4.32
N GLY A 90 -0.77 -3.67 5.08
CA GLY A 90 -0.05 -4.83 4.54
C GLY A 90 -0.94 -5.91 3.94
N GLY A 91 -2.16 -6.08 4.45
CA GLY A 91 -3.08 -7.15 4.02
C GLY A 91 -3.25 -7.27 2.50
N PRO A 92 -3.64 -6.20 1.79
CA PRO A 92 -3.79 -6.25 0.34
C PRO A 92 -2.53 -6.67 -0.42
N MET A 93 -1.33 -6.42 0.11
CA MET A 93 -0.09 -6.81 -0.56
C MET A 93 0.15 -8.31 -0.54
N PHE A 94 -0.27 -9.00 0.51
CA PHE A 94 -0.27 -10.47 0.52
C PHE A 94 -1.27 -11.04 -0.50
N GLU A 95 -2.45 -10.42 -0.61
CA GLU A 95 -3.47 -10.82 -1.59
C GLU A 95 -2.96 -10.61 -3.02
N PHE A 96 -2.33 -9.47 -3.32
CA PHE A 96 -1.70 -9.23 -4.63
C PHE A 96 -0.61 -10.25 -4.92
N LEU A 97 0.28 -10.52 -3.98
CA LEU A 97 1.38 -11.48 -4.14
C LEU A 97 0.87 -12.88 -4.49
N PHE A 98 -0.04 -13.41 -3.69
CA PHE A 98 -0.61 -14.74 -3.91
C PHE A 98 -1.55 -14.79 -5.12
N GLY A 99 -2.24 -13.70 -5.40
CA GLY A 99 -3.07 -13.54 -6.59
C GLY A 99 -2.25 -13.61 -7.87
N ILE A 100 -1.12 -12.89 -7.93
CA ILE A 100 -0.18 -12.92 -9.06
C ILE A 100 0.42 -14.32 -9.23
N ASP A 101 0.89 -14.95 -8.16
CA ASP A 101 1.40 -16.34 -8.21
C ASP A 101 0.34 -17.29 -8.79
N THR A 102 -0.89 -17.19 -8.30
CA THR A 102 -2.00 -18.02 -8.77
C THR A 102 -2.33 -17.76 -10.24
N GLN A 103 -2.35 -16.50 -10.68
CA GLN A 103 -2.60 -16.14 -12.07
C GLN A 103 -1.51 -16.67 -12.99
N LEU A 104 -0.23 -16.47 -12.64
CA LEU A 104 0.89 -16.96 -13.43
C LEU A 104 0.90 -18.48 -13.56
N ARG A 105 0.49 -19.21 -12.50
CA ARG A 105 0.33 -20.69 -12.54
C ARG A 105 -0.79 -21.10 -13.48
N ARG A 106 -1.95 -20.45 -13.41
CA ARG A 106 -3.08 -20.72 -14.30
C ARG A 106 -2.75 -20.48 -15.77
N GLU A 107 -1.89 -19.50 -16.04
CA GLU A 107 -1.41 -19.14 -17.38
C GLU A 107 -0.22 -20.00 -17.85
N GLY A 108 0.29 -20.91 -17.04
CA GLY A 108 1.49 -21.72 -17.35
C GLY A 108 2.79 -20.90 -17.47
N ARG A 109 2.85 -19.75 -16.82
CA ARG A 109 3.97 -18.79 -16.93
C ARG A 109 4.80 -18.68 -15.66
N ARG A 110 4.38 -19.31 -14.55
CA ARG A 110 5.01 -19.12 -13.22
C ARG A 110 6.52 -19.31 -13.22
N GLU A 111 7.02 -20.32 -13.94
CA GLU A 111 8.44 -20.68 -14.00
C GLU A 111 9.32 -19.63 -14.71
N ARG A 112 8.71 -18.67 -15.41
CA ARG A 112 9.43 -17.57 -16.06
C ARG A 112 9.66 -16.39 -15.13
N PHE A 113 9.08 -16.42 -13.93
CA PHE A 113 9.10 -15.27 -13.01
C PHE A 113 9.70 -15.66 -11.66
N GLU A 114 10.57 -14.79 -11.16
CA GLU A 114 10.91 -14.74 -9.75
C GLU A 114 9.92 -13.82 -9.04
N LEU A 115 9.27 -14.30 -7.97
CA LEU A 115 8.46 -13.47 -7.08
C LEU A 115 9.27 -13.16 -5.83
N VAL A 116 9.38 -11.88 -5.48
CA VAL A 116 10.10 -11.41 -4.30
C VAL A 116 9.14 -10.62 -3.41
N PHE A 117 8.97 -11.08 -2.18
CA PHE A 117 8.29 -10.30 -1.16
C PHE A 117 9.32 -9.56 -0.29
N PHE A 118 9.17 -8.23 -0.15
CA PHE A 118 10.09 -7.43 0.64
C PHE A 118 9.37 -6.56 1.68
N ASN A 119 9.99 -6.42 2.86
CA ASN A 119 9.40 -5.68 3.96
C ASN A 119 10.49 -5.20 4.95
N PRO A 120 10.34 -4.01 5.59
CA PRO A 120 11.32 -3.51 6.55
C PRO A 120 11.34 -4.29 7.87
N THR A 121 10.36 -5.15 8.14
CA THR A 121 10.32 -5.97 9.36
C THR A 121 10.58 -7.45 9.05
N GLN A 122 11.12 -8.18 10.02
CA GLN A 122 11.29 -9.64 9.93
C GLN A 122 9.94 -10.36 9.99
N GLU A 123 8.95 -9.76 10.65
CA GLU A 123 7.62 -10.31 10.86
C GLU A 123 6.56 -9.44 10.18
N PRO A 124 6.44 -9.49 8.85
CA PRO A 124 5.47 -8.69 8.12
C PRO A 124 4.04 -9.12 8.47
N GLY A 125 3.20 -8.16 8.81
CA GLY A 125 1.82 -8.45 9.22
C GLY A 125 1.67 -8.93 10.66
N ASN A 126 2.61 -8.63 11.57
CA ASN A 126 2.58 -9.02 12.99
C ASN A 126 1.27 -8.68 13.72
N ARG A 127 0.51 -7.68 13.25
CA ARG A 127 -0.84 -7.34 13.76
C ARG A 127 -1.87 -8.45 13.53
N LEU A 128 -1.61 -9.38 12.62
CA LEU A 128 -2.44 -10.57 12.40
C LEU A 128 -2.16 -11.67 13.43
N GLY A 129 -1.13 -11.48 14.28
CA GLY A 129 -0.64 -12.46 15.25
C GLY A 129 0.49 -13.34 14.72
N ALA A 130 1.34 -13.81 15.62
CA ALA A 130 2.56 -14.57 15.28
C ALA A 130 2.28 -15.84 14.43
N GLN A 131 1.20 -16.54 14.74
CA GLN A 131 0.81 -17.74 14.01
C GLN A 131 0.45 -17.44 12.56
N ALA A 132 -0.25 -16.31 12.30
CA ALA A 132 -0.58 -15.89 10.94
C ALA A 132 0.67 -15.51 10.15
N VAL A 133 1.63 -14.81 10.78
CA VAL A 133 2.91 -14.48 10.14
C VAL A 133 3.67 -15.74 9.74
N GLN A 134 3.77 -16.73 10.65
CA GLN A 134 4.41 -18.00 10.36
C GLN A 134 3.76 -18.73 9.17
N HIS A 135 2.43 -18.77 9.13
CA HIS A 135 1.70 -19.38 8.02
C HIS A 135 1.93 -18.62 6.69
N LEU A 136 1.94 -17.29 6.70
CA LEU A 136 2.22 -16.49 5.50
C LEU A 136 3.63 -16.76 4.96
N LEU A 137 4.65 -16.79 5.82
CA LEU A 137 6.02 -17.05 5.41
C LEU A 137 6.20 -18.50 4.92
N ALA A 138 5.59 -19.49 5.60
CA ALA A 138 5.59 -20.88 5.16
C ALA A 138 4.91 -21.03 3.79
N GLU A 139 3.80 -20.34 3.56
CA GLU A 139 3.10 -20.37 2.27
C GLU A 139 3.91 -19.72 1.15
N MET A 140 4.62 -18.62 1.44
CA MET A 140 5.55 -18.03 0.48
C MET A 140 6.65 -19.01 0.09
N ALA A 141 7.28 -19.66 1.09
CA ALA A 141 8.31 -20.67 0.85
C ALA A 141 7.78 -21.84 0.01
N ARG A 142 6.59 -22.37 0.35
CA ARG A 142 5.93 -23.46 -0.38
C ARG A 142 5.66 -23.12 -1.85
N ARG A 143 5.37 -21.84 -2.13
CA ARG A 143 5.11 -21.33 -3.50
C ARG A 143 6.37 -20.93 -4.25
N GLY A 144 7.55 -21.04 -3.66
CA GLY A 144 8.80 -20.59 -4.27
C GLY A 144 8.86 -19.06 -4.42
N ILE A 145 8.30 -18.34 -3.44
CA ILE A 145 8.37 -16.88 -3.36
C ILE A 145 9.54 -16.53 -2.45
N ARG A 146 10.52 -15.80 -2.97
CA ARG A 146 11.68 -15.34 -2.21
C ARG A 146 11.26 -14.20 -1.26
N THR A 147 11.82 -14.17 -0.06
CA THR A 147 11.60 -13.11 0.91
C THR A 147 12.86 -12.28 1.12
N HIS A 148 12.72 -10.95 1.24
CA HIS A 148 13.75 -9.98 1.59
C HIS A 148 13.22 -9.13 2.74
N LEU A 149 13.45 -9.57 3.98
CA LEU A 149 12.81 -9.05 5.19
C LEU A 149 13.81 -8.39 6.13
N GLY A 150 13.32 -7.47 6.97
CA GLY A 150 14.11 -6.81 8.01
C GLY A 150 14.99 -5.67 7.51
N HIS A 151 14.80 -5.21 6.27
CA HIS A 151 15.62 -4.18 5.66
C HIS A 151 14.75 -3.02 5.18
N LYS A 152 15.02 -1.81 5.66
CA LYS A 152 14.31 -0.60 5.20
C LYS A 152 14.62 -0.32 3.74
N MET A 153 13.62 0.09 3.00
CA MET A 153 13.79 0.57 1.63
C MET A 153 14.52 1.90 1.64
N GLN A 154 15.54 2.03 0.80
CA GLN A 154 16.28 3.26 0.59
C GLN A 154 15.77 4.02 -0.62
N ARG A 155 15.56 3.33 -1.73
CA ARG A 155 15.03 3.88 -2.97
C ARG A 155 14.58 2.79 -3.93
N PHE A 156 13.81 3.20 -4.92
CA PHE A 156 13.55 2.39 -6.13
C PHE A 156 14.32 3.00 -7.30
N GLU A 157 14.70 2.16 -8.24
CA GLU A 157 15.31 2.55 -9.52
C GLU A 157 14.60 1.81 -10.65
N ALA A 158 14.80 2.22 -11.89
CA ALA A 158 14.29 1.48 -13.03
C ALA A 158 14.87 0.05 -13.02
N GLY A 159 14.00 -0.95 -12.80
CA GLY A 159 14.39 -2.35 -12.75
C GLY A 159 15.05 -2.82 -11.46
N LYS A 160 14.99 -2.05 -10.35
CA LYS A 160 15.71 -2.43 -9.13
C LYS A 160 15.07 -1.87 -7.84
N VAL A 161 15.12 -2.67 -6.78
CA VAL A 161 14.81 -2.27 -5.39
C VAL A 161 16.11 -2.19 -4.60
N VAL A 162 16.34 -1.08 -3.89
CA VAL A 162 17.51 -0.86 -3.03
C VAL A 162 17.07 -0.72 -1.58
N THR A 163 17.67 -1.51 -0.71
CA THR A 163 17.39 -1.55 0.73
C THR A 163 18.68 -1.44 1.55
N GLU A 164 18.55 -1.32 2.87
CA GLU A 164 19.71 -1.38 3.80
C GLU A 164 20.43 -2.75 3.75
N GLY A 165 19.73 -3.82 3.37
CA GLY A 165 20.29 -5.17 3.27
C GLY A 165 20.80 -5.55 1.89
N GLY A 166 20.95 -4.56 0.98
CA GLY A 166 21.41 -4.78 -0.39
C GLY A 166 20.34 -4.46 -1.42
N GLU A 167 20.61 -4.85 -2.66
CA GLU A 167 19.75 -4.57 -3.80
C GLU A 167 19.37 -5.85 -4.56
N PHE A 168 18.25 -5.80 -5.28
CA PHE A 168 17.83 -6.88 -6.16
C PHE A 168 17.06 -6.35 -7.37
N ALA A 169 17.14 -7.08 -8.48
CA ALA A 169 16.43 -6.75 -9.71
C ALA A 169 14.91 -6.87 -9.53
N ALA A 170 14.14 -6.01 -10.21
CA ALA A 170 12.69 -6.05 -10.20
C ALA A 170 12.12 -5.37 -11.47
N ASP A 171 11.61 -6.17 -12.40
CA ASP A 171 10.99 -5.70 -13.64
C ASP A 171 9.61 -5.08 -13.42
N LEU A 172 8.94 -5.50 -12.34
CA LEU A 172 7.70 -4.90 -11.84
C LEU A 172 7.80 -4.74 -10.33
N ILE A 173 7.62 -3.52 -9.85
CA ILE A 173 7.62 -3.19 -8.42
C ILE A 173 6.20 -2.78 -8.01
N LEU A 174 5.60 -3.54 -7.11
CA LEU A 174 4.34 -3.21 -6.44
C LEU A 174 4.65 -2.86 -4.99
N PHE A 175 4.44 -1.62 -4.62
CA PHE A 175 4.78 -1.16 -3.28
C PHE A 175 3.68 -0.34 -2.66
N MET A 176 3.29 -0.70 -1.44
CA MET A 176 2.35 0.08 -0.64
C MET A 176 3.11 0.83 0.45
N PRO A 177 3.28 2.14 0.31
CA PRO A 177 3.91 2.96 1.33
C PRO A 177 3.02 3.10 2.56
N GLY A 178 3.59 3.61 3.65
CA GLY A 178 2.83 3.99 4.82
C GLY A 178 1.76 5.05 4.51
N MET A 179 0.80 5.16 5.38
CA MET A 179 -0.34 6.08 5.22
C MET A 179 -0.26 7.23 6.23
N THR A 180 -0.91 8.32 5.89
CA THR A 180 -1.18 9.45 6.81
C THR A 180 -2.58 9.98 6.55
N GLY A 181 -3.08 10.82 7.46
CA GLY A 181 -4.36 11.51 7.30
C GLY A 181 -4.37 12.48 6.11
N ASN A 182 -5.55 12.92 5.72
CA ASN A 182 -5.72 13.95 4.70
C ASN A 182 -5.15 15.29 5.18
N ALA A 183 -4.59 16.09 4.28
CA ALA A 183 -3.91 17.34 4.61
C ALA A 183 -4.83 18.39 5.25
N TRP A 184 -6.14 18.36 4.96
CA TRP A 184 -7.09 19.27 5.56
C TRP A 184 -7.23 19.12 7.09
N PHE A 185 -6.88 17.94 7.66
CA PHE A 185 -6.80 17.75 9.11
C PHE A 185 -5.77 18.65 9.78
N ASP A 186 -4.72 19.03 9.08
CA ASP A 186 -3.67 19.90 9.62
C ASP A 186 -4.18 21.32 9.93
N GLN A 187 -5.33 21.68 9.38
CA GLN A 187 -6.01 22.96 9.56
C GLN A 187 -7.19 22.88 10.55
N THR A 188 -7.34 21.78 11.25
CA THR A 188 -8.44 21.57 12.22
C THR A 188 -7.93 21.52 13.65
N ASP A 189 -8.81 21.80 14.59
CA ASP A 189 -8.62 21.68 16.04
C ASP A 189 -9.00 20.30 16.59
N LEU A 190 -9.25 19.32 15.71
CA LEU A 190 -9.53 17.96 16.14
C LEU A 190 -8.29 17.30 16.75
N PRO A 191 -8.45 16.49 17.80
CA PRO A 191 -7.35 15.74 18.39
C PRO A 191 -6.78 14.75 17.34
N ARG A 192 -5.45 14.63 17.33
CA ARG A 192 -4.68 13.74 16.45
C ARG A 192 -4.33 12.44 17.16
#